data_44a45ded3498ea5c97c4ce756593c066
#
_entry.id   44a45ded3498ea5c97c4ce756593c066
#
_cell.length_a   1.000
_cell.length_b   1.000
_cell.length_c   1.000
_cell.angle_alpha   90.00
_cell.angle_beta   90.00
_cell.angle_gamma   90.00
#
_symmetry.space_group_name_H-M   'P 1'
#
loop_
_entity.id
_entity.type
_entity.pdbx_description
1 polymer ?
#
loop_
_entity_poly.entity_id
_entity_poly.type
_entity_poly.pdbx_seq_one_letter_code
_entity_poly.pdbx_strand_id
1 'polypeptide(L)'
;HMSAYDADNGDLLWRWYTSPTAQDPMHSTWGDEPQIYPLQRRRNMSPWMTPAVDSERGLFIFGVGSSAPQQPQLAGTNGEWPDRLYQGSTVALDHRTGALVWWAQHHSDMWNDDSVYDRILVDAKLNPSAPNSLGQNPDIDPDQTRELVIGSFSKDAIFYAYDRTDGSFLYARPTAYQNVIRSYDGATGAYTTEPDAIMTAEEGKEATICRENRQIPQGAYSPLTNAYYVPAFNGPCSVMSMRSTEPTIETGYNTTYSATVPSPAAQLGQPEAIDVTTGKTLW
;
A
#
# COMPACT_ATOMS: atom_id res chain seq x y z
N HIS A 1 -10.42 -12.09 1.54
CA HIS A 1 -11.76 -11.53 1.45
C HIS A 1 -12.12 -10.75 2.71
N MET A 2 -13.06 -9.81 2.59
CA MET A 2 -13.77 -9.16 3.67
C MET A 2 -15.19 -9.71 3.72
N SER A 3 -15.75 -9.96 4.90
CA SER A 3 -17.11 -10.48 5.04
C SER A 3 -17.83 -9.82 6.19
N ALA A 4 -19.12 -9.62 6.06
CA ALA A 4 -20.01 -9.21 7.13
C ALA A 4 -20.98 -10.34 7.47
N TYR A 5 -21.25 -10.45 8.74
CA TYR A 5 -22.17 -11.45 9.29
C TYR A 5 -23.20 -10.74 10.16
N ASP A 6 -24.40 -11.23 10.15
CA ASP A 6 -25.47 -10.80 11.06
C ASP A 6 -25.05 -11.14 12.50
N ALA A 7 -25.08 -10.15 13.38
CA ALA A 7 -24.63 -10.31 14.76
C ALA A 7 -25.59 -11.14 15.65
N ASP A 8 -26.86 -11.24 15.27
CA ASP A 8 -27.87 -11.95 16.04
C ASP A 8 -27.89 -13.46 15.75
N ASN A 9 -27.62 -13.84 14.50
CA ASN A 9 -27.78 -15.24 14.07
C ASN A 9 -26.54 -15.84 13.37
N GLY A 10 -25.54 -15.00 13.03
CA GLY A 10 -24.32 -15.44 12.36
C GLY A 10 -24.41 -15.66 10.85
N ASP A 11 -25.53 -15.29 10.22
CA ASP A 11 -25.72 -15.45 8.78
C ASP A 11 -24.78 -14.53 8.01
N LEU A 12 -24.25 -15.05 6.90
CA LEU A 12 -23.41 -14.26 5.99
C LEU A 12 -24.27 -13.21 5.27
N LEU A 13 -24.00 -11.94 5.50
CA LEU A 13 -24.69 -10.84 4.82
C LEU A 13 -24.08 -10.55 3.46
N TRP A 14 -22.74 -10.44 3.40
CA TRP A 14 -22.02 -10.24 2.15
C TRP A 14 -20.55 -10.69 2.28
N ARG A 15 -19.92 -10.91 1.10
CA ARG A 15 -18.49 -11.19 0.99
C ARG A 15 -17.90 -10.51 -0.24
N TRP A 16 -16.84 -9.75 -0.03
CA TRP A 16 -16.04 -9.15 -1.08
C TRP A 16 -14.66 -9.81 -1.15
N TYR A 17 -14.20 -10.13 -2.35
CA TYR A 17 -12.92 -10.80 -2.55
C TYR A 17 -11.82 -9.81 -2.92
N THR A 18 -10.69 -9.87 -2.22
CA THR A 18 -9.52 -9.02 -2.45
C THR A 18 -8.81 -9.31 -3.78
N SER A 19 -8.96 -10.52 -4.31
CA SER A 19 -8.51 -10.89 -5.64
C SER A 19 -9.71 -10.92 -6.58
N PRO A 20 -9.70 -10.16 -7.69
CA PRO A 20 -10.78 -10.14 -8.64
C PRO A 20 -11.11 -11.53 -9.18
N THR A 21 -12.37 -11.85 -9.27
CA THR A 21 -12.84 -13.08 -9.95
C THR A 21 -12.79 -12.90 -11.47
N ALA A 22 -12.95 -13.99 -12.23
CA ALA A 22 -12.93 -13.92 -13.70
C ALA A 22 -14.05 -13.03 -14.29
N GLN A 23 -15.10 -12.75 -13.51
CA GLN A 23 -16.21 -11.88 -13.91
C GLN A 23 -15.99 -10.40 -13.53
N ASP A 24 -14.98 -10.10 -12.71
CA ASP A 24 -14.64 -8.76 -12.30
C ASP A 24 -13.81 -8.09 -13.41
N PRO A 25 -14.15 -6.86 -13.85
CA PRO A 25 -13.35 -6.12 -14.83
C PRO A 25 -11.88 -5.97 -14.43
N MET A 26 -11.59 -5.89 -13.14
CA MET A 26 -10.22 -5.75 -12.62
C MET A 26 -9.40 -7.05 -12.73
N HIS A 27 -10.01 -8.16 -13.16
CA HIS A 27 -9.29 -9.41 -13.42
C HIS A 27 -8.16 -9.23 -14.44
N SER A 28 -8.36 -8.41 -15.45
CA SER A 28 -7.36 -8.08 -16.48
C SER A 28 -6.08 -7.46 -15.93
N THR A 29 -6.12 -6.84 -14.76
CA THR A 29 -4.93 -6.25 -14.11
C THR A 29 -3.92 -7.30 -13.64
N TRP A 30 -4.27 -8.57 -13.69
CA TRP A 30 -3.40 -9.70 -13.35
C TRP A 30 -2.63 -10.23 -14.56
N GLY A 31 -2.72 -9.59 -15.71
CA GLY A 31 -2.13 -10.01 -16.96
C GLY A 31 -2.96 -11.07 -17.67
N ASP A 32 -2.51 -11.47 -18.86
CA ASP A 32 -3.07 -12.60 -19.58
C ASP A 32 -2.88 -13.83 -18.74
N GLU A 33 -3.96 -14.32 -18.17
CA GLU A 33 -3.95 -15.32 -17.15
C GLU A 33 -2.99 -16.46 -17.47
N PRO A 34 -1.89 -16.56 -16.79
CA PRO A 34 -1.02 -17.65 -17.07
C PRO A 34 -1.68 -18.91 -16.57
N GLN A 35 -1.62 -19.92 -17.37
CA GLN A 35 -1.91 -21.30 -16.99
C GLN A 35 -1.16 -21.72 -15.71
N ILE A 36 -0.16 -20.95 -15.32
CA ILE A 36 0.74 -21.18 -14.18
C ILE A 36 0.09 -20.75 -12.85
N TYR A 37 -0.72 -19.65 -12.83
CA TYR A 37 -1.36 -19.16 -11.61
C TYR A 37 -2.87 -18.94 -11.80
N PRO A 38 -3.66 -20.01 -11.87
CA PRO A 38 -5.10 -19.90 -11.85
C PRO A 38 -5.56 -19.20 -10.57
N LEU A 39 -6.73 -18.62 -10.59
CA LEU A 39 -7.33 -17.85 -9.50
C LEU A 39 -7.17 -18.52 -8.13
N GLN A 40 -7.25 -19.85 -8.08
CA GLN A 40 -7.11 -20.66 -6.85
C GLN A 40 -5.69 -20.62 -6.24
N ARG A 41 -4.70 -20.15 -6.97
CA ARG A 41 -3.30 -20.05 -6.51
C ARG A 41 -2.88 -18.64 -6.13
N ARG A 42 -3.71 -17.64 -6.38
CA ARG A 42 -3.48 -16.27 -5.91
C ARG A 42 -3.61 -16.25 -4.39
N ARG A 43 -2.56 -15.86 -3.70
CA ARG A 43 -2.47 -15.93 -2.24
C ARG A 43 -2.11 -14.57 -1.65
N ASN A 44 -2.22 -14.48 -0.34
CA ASN A 44 -1.79 -13.40 0.55
C ASN A 44 -2.66 -12.15 0.54
N MET A 45 -3.10 -11.54 -0.39
CA MET A 45 -3.93 -10.32 -0.46
C MET A 45 -4.97 -10.18 0.69
N SER A 46 -4.59 -10.54 1.90
CA SER A 46 -5.49 -10.54 3.05
C SER A 46 -5.57 -9.15 3.68
N PRO A 47 -6.77 -8.65 4.00
CA PRO A 47 -6.97 -7.47 4.81
C PRO A 47 -6.96 -7.85 6.30
N TRP A 48 -5.79 -8.18 6.83
CA TRP A 48 -5.65 -8.77 8.17
C TRP A 48 -5.59 -7.75 9.32
N MET A 49 -5.61 -6.46 9.03
CA MET A 49 -5.71 -5.39 10.03
C MET A 49 -7.14 -4.85 10.15
N THR A 50 -7.43 -4.20 11.26
CA THR A 50 -8.74 -3.62 11.55
C THR A 50 -9.07 -2.51 10.56
N PRO A 51 -10.26 -2.50 9.92
CA PRO A 51 -10.69 -1.43 9.06
C PRO A 51 -10.99 -0.15 9.84
N ALA A 52 -10.84 1.00 9.19
CA ALA A 52 -11.45 2.24 9.62
C ALA A 52 -12.93 2.26 9.21
N VAL A 53 -13.78 2.85 10.03
CA VAL A 53 -15.22 2.96 9.79
C VAL A 53 -15.60 4.43 9.61
N ASP A 54 -16.03 4.79 8.42
CA ASP A 54 -16.69 6.07 8.15
C ASP A 54 -18.20 5.89 8.37
N SER A 55 -18.65 6.23 9.56
CA SER A 55 -20.07 6.08 9.93
C SER A 55 -21.00 7.07 9.22
N GLU A 56 -20.47 8.19 8.77
CA GLU A 56 -21.26 9.22 8.05
C GLU A 56 -21.58 8.76 6.64
N ARG A 57 -20.62 8.13 5.97
CA ARG A 57 -20.76 7.59 4.61
C ARG A 57 -21.14 6.14 4.55
N GLY A 58 -21.07 5.46 5.69
CA GLY A 58 -21.33 4.03 5.76
C GLY A 58 -20.26 3.21 5.04
N LEU A 59 -18.97 3.58 5.18
CA LEU A 59 -17.87 2.92 4.51
C LEU A 59 -16.99 2.15 5.50
N PHE A 60 -16.53 0.98 5.08
CA PHE A 60 -15.36 0.30 5.63
C PHE A 60 -14.15 0.58 4.75
N ILE A 61 -13.10 1.16 5.33
CA ILE A 61 -11.87 1.54 4.64
C ILE A 61 -10.71 0.75 5.22
N PHE A 62 -10.06 -0.05 4.39
CA PHE A 62 -9.00 -0.96 4.83
C PHE A 62 -7.91 -1.14 3.77
N GLY A 63 -6.81 -1.75 4.18
CA GLY A 63 -5.71 -2.08 3.29
C GLY A 63 -5.73 -3.52 2.81
N VAL A 64 -5.22 -3.73 1.62
CA VAL A 64 -5.01 -5.05 1.03
C VAL A 64 -3.52 -5.32 0.94
N GLY A 65 -3.08 -6.43 1.52
CA GLY A 65 -1.68 -6.84 1.55
C GLY A 65 -1.14 -7.25 0.20
N SER A 66 0.12 -7.64 0.21
CA SER A 66 0.85 -8.09 -0.97
C SER A 66 0.26 -9.37 -1.56
N SER A 67 0.40 -9.53 -2.86
CA SER A 67 0.00 -10.75 -3.56
C SER A 67 1.11 -11.80 -3.57
N ALA A 68 0.73 -13.05 -3.77
CA ALA A 68 1.65 -14.10 -4.21
C ALA A 68 1.08 -14.75 -5.47
N PRO A 69 1.93 -15.03 -6.46
CA PRO A 69 3.39 -14.82 -6.51
C PRO A 69 3.76 -13.35 -6.65
N GLN A 70 4.90 -12.97 -6.12
CA GLN A 70 5.39 -11.59 -6.21
C GLN A 70 6.10 -11.30 -7.54
N GLN A 71 6.51 -12.32 -8.28
CA GLN A 71 7.29 -12.14 -9.50
C GLN A 71 6.42 -11.88 -10.72
N PRO A 72 6.75 -10.85 -11.54
CA PRO A 72 6.02 -10.53 -12.75
C PRO A 72 6.03 -11.68 -13.78
N GLN A 73 7.12 -12.42 -13.88
CA GLN A 73 7.26 -13.56 -14.81
C GLN A 73 6.26 -14.67 -14.52
N LEU A 74 5.95 -14.84 -13.24
CA LEU A 74 4.99 -15.85 -12.79
C LEU A 74 3.54 -15.36 -12.93
N ALA A 75 3.36 -14.08 -13.20
CA ALA A 75 2.06 -13.49 -13.52
C ALA A 75 1.76 -13.44 -15.03
N GLY A 76 2.64 -13.98 -15.86
CA GLY A 76 2.42 -14.07 -17.32
C GLY A 76 2.48 -12.76 -18.08
N THR A 77 3.20 -11.77 -17.56
CA THR A 77 3.20 -10.40 -18.08
C THR A 77 4.36 -10.11 -19.02
N ASN A 78 5.03 -11.12 -19.57
CA ASN A 78 6.17 -10.95 -20.49
C ASN A 78 7.27 -9.98 -19.97
N GLY A 79 7.43 -9.89 -18.66
CA GLY A 79 8.39 -9.00 -18.00
C GLY A 79 7.83 -7.62 -17.66
N GLU A 80 6.60 -7.31 -18.00
CA GLU A 80 5.90 -6.13 -17.51
C GLU A 80 5.36 -6.37 -16.09
N TRP A 81 5.30 -5.31 -15.30
CA TRP A 81 4.79 -5.37 -13.94
C TRP A 81 3.29 -5.04 -13.93
N PRO A 82 2.40 -6.01 -13.71
CA PRO A 82 0.97 -5.73 -13.67
C PRO A 82 0.55 -5.10 -12.34
N ASP A 83 -0.53 -4.34 -12.36
CA ASP A 83 -1.09 -3.71 -11.17
C ASP A 83 -1.59 -4.73 -10.14
N ARG A 84 -2.10 -5.86 -10.60
CA ARG A 84 -2.62 -6.95 -9.75
C ARG A 84 -3.59 -6.47 -8.68
N LEU A 85 -4.60 -5.74 -9.10
CA LEU A 85 -5.59 -5.21 -8.17
C LEU A 85 -6.26 -6.36 -7.37
N TYR A 86 -6.45 -6.18 -6.09
CA TYR A 86 -6.29 -4.92 -5.31
C TYR A 86 -5.08 -4.98 -4.35
N GLN A 87 -4.01 -5.67 -4.68
CA GLN A 87 -2.82 -5.65 -3.83
C GLN A 87 -2.30 -4.22 -3.63
N GLY A 88 -1.65 -3.97 -2.50
CA GLY A 88 -1.02 -2.68 -2.23
C GLY A 88 -1.98 -1.50 -2.25
N SER A 89 -3.26 -1.71 -1.95
CA SER A 89 -4.30 -0.70 -2.08
C SER A 89 -4.98 -0.37 -0.76
N THR A 90 -5.52 0.83 -0.68
CA THR A 90 -6.63 1.17 0.21
C THR A 90 -7.94 0.94 -0.53
N VAL A 91 -8.89 0.30 0.11
CA VAL A 91 -10.19 -0.07 -0.44
C VAL A 91 -11.30 0.42 0.47
N ALA A 92 -12.34 1.00 -0.11
CA ALA A 92 -13.57 1.38 0.59
C ALA A 92 -14.76 0.57 0.07
N LEU A 93 -15.45 -0.09 0.99
CA LEU A 93 -16.68 -0.84 0.71
C LEU A 93 -17.87 -0.19 1.42
N ASP A 94 -19.02 -0.20 0.78
CA ASP A 94 -20.28 0.07 1.47
C ASP A 94 -20.51 -1.01 2.56
N HIS A 95 -20.71 -0.58 3.79
CA HIS A 95 -20.77 -1.49 4.94
C HIS A 95 -22.00 -2.40 4.95
N ARG A 96 -23.09 -2.00 4.26
CA ARG A 96 -24.35 -2.77 4.23
C ARG A 96 -24.33 -3.84 3.16
N THR A 97 -23.71 -3.54 2.03
CA THR A 97 -23.81 -4.37 0.82
C THR A 97 -22.51 -5.08 0.46
N GLY A 98 -21.36 -4.61 0.99
CA GLY A 98 -20.04 -5.05 0.57
C GLY A 98 -19.65 -4.59 -0.83
N ALA A 99 -20.43 -3.69 -1.43
CA ALA A 99 -20.11 -3.14 -2.75
C ALA A 99 -18.85 -2.27 -2.68
N LEU A 100 -17.97 -2.42 -3.67
CA LEU A 100 -16.80 -1.57 -3.83
C LEU A 100 -17.26 -0.15 -4.20
N VAL A 101 -16.84 0.84 -3.39
CA VAL A 101 -17.13 2.26 -3.64
C VAL A 101 -15.97 2.93 -4.34
N TRP A 102 -14.75 2.79 -3.78
CA TRP A 102 -13.52 3.25 -4.40
C TRP A 102 -12.31 2.43 -3.93
N TRP A 103 -11.22 2.57 -4.65
CA TRP A 103 -9.92 2.02 -4.28
C TRP A 103 -8.81 2.97 -4.76
N ALA A 104 -7.67 2.92 -4.06
CA ALA A 104 -6.46 3.64 -4.42
C ALA A 104 -5.26 2.72 -4.19
N GLN A 105 -4.56 2.37 -5.28
CA GLN A 105 -3.34 1.56 -5.19
C GLN A 105 -2.15 2.46 -4.88
N HIS A 106 -1.40 2.12 -3.84
CA HIS A 106 -0.19 2.85 -3.45
C HIS A 106 0.97 2.51 -4.38
N HIS A 107 1.17 1.23 -4.60
CA HIS A 107 2.07 0.65 -5.59
C HIS A 107 1.75 -0.84 -5.76
N SER A 108 2.18 -1.41 -6.89
CA SER A 108 2.17 -2.87 -7.07
C SER A 108 3.37 -3.46 -6.33
N ASP A 109 3.10 -4.36 -5.39
CA ASP A 109 4.09 -4.83 -4.43
C ASP A 109 4.89 -6.03 -4.94
N MET A 110 6.19 -5.85 -5.11
CA MET A 110 7.15 -6.93 -5.39
C MET A 110 8.06 -7.25 -4.20
N TRP A 111 7.94 -6.50 -3.11
CA TRP A 111 8.90 -6.54 -2.00
C TRP A 111 8.32 -7.06 -0.69
N ASN A 112 7.07 -7.50 -0.69
CA ASN A 112 6.34 -7.89 0.51
C ASN A 112 6.06 -6.71 1.46
N ASP A 113 5.48 -5.66 0.94
CA ASP A 113 5.26 -4.41 1.68
C ASP A 113 4.02 -4.37 2.55
N ASP A 114 3.06 -5.27 2.33
CA ASP A 114 1.89 -5.44 3.20
C ASP A 114 1.13 -4.13 3.49
N SER A 115 0.46 -3.58 2.49
CA SER A 115 -0.31 -2.32 2.61
C SER A 115 -1.58 -2.45 3.45
N VAL A 116 -1.46 -2.91 4.69
CA VAL A 116 -2.61 -3.22 5.57
C VAL A 116 -2.66 -2.40 6.85
N TYR A 117 -1.68 -1.51 7.08
CA TYR A 117 -1.61 -0.76 8.34
C TYR A 117 -2.77 0.22 8.49
N ASP A 118 -2.74 1.01 9.54
CA ASP A 118 -3.83 1.89 9.94
C ASP A 118 -4.19 2.94 8.88
N ARG A 119 -5.49 3.12 8.68
CA ARG A 119 -6.10 4.22 7.94
C ARG A 119 -6.79 5.11 8.96
N ILE A 120 -6.31 6.34 9.11
CA ILE A 120 -6.87 7.29 10.07
C ILE A 120 -7.73 8.29 9.30
N LEU A 121 -8.97 8.44 9.74
CA LEU A 121 -9.93 9.36 9.15
C LEU A 121 -9.83 10.70 9.87
N VAL A 122 -9.56 11.76 9.13
CA VAL A 122 -9.43 13.12 9.68
C VAL A 122 -10.04 14.14 8.74
N ASP A 123 -10.50 15.25 9.30
CA ASP A 123 -10.90 16.43 8.55
C ASP A 123 -9.85 17.51 8.78
N ALA A 124 -9.16 17.90 7.71
CA ALA A 124 -8.07 18.87 7.79
C ALA A 124 -7.91 19.65 6.49
N LYS A 125 -7.29 20.83 6.61
CA LYS A 125 -6.78 21.56 5.46
C LYS A 125 -5.47 20.95 5.03
N LEU A 126 -5.22 20.93 3.70
CA LEU A 126 -3.95 20.51 3.13
C LEU A 126 -3.28 21.68 2.42
N ASN A 127 -2.01 21.90 2.73
CA ASN A 127 -1.13 22.82 2.02
C ASN A 127 0.30 22.24 2.07
N PRO A 128 0.53 21.12 1.38
CA PRO A 128 1.79 20.39 1.48
C PRO A 128 2.97 21.26 1.06
N SER A 129 4.01 21.25 1.86
CA SER A 129 5.23 22.05 1.63
C SER A 129 6.48 21.38 2.20
N ALA A 130 6.41 20.09 2.50
CA ALA A 130 7.58 19.32 2.91
C ALA A 130 8.57 19.18 1.74
N PRO A 131 9.88 19.38 1.98
CA PRO A 131 10.89 19.38 0.91
C PRO A 131 11.12 18.01 0.27
N ASN A 132 10.69 16.94 0.93
CA ASN A 132 10.82 15.55 0.48
C ASN A 132 9.51 14.98 -0.07
N SER A 133 8.62 15.81 -0.61
CA SER A 133 7.38 15.36 -1.26
C SER A 133 7.70 14.40 -2.41
N LEU A 134 6.96 13.28 -2.49
CA LEU A 134 6.98 12.36 -3.62
C LEU A 134 5.91 12.69 -4.66
N GLY A 135 4.89 13.43 -4.27
CA GLY A 135 3.82 13.89 -5.14
C GLY A 135 2.78 14.68 -4.37
N GLN A 136 2.14 15.59 -5.08
CA GLN A 136 1.08 16.45 -4.55
C GLN A 136 0.06 16.73 -5.64
N ASN A 137 -1.22 16.62 -5.29
CA ASN A 137 -2.30 16.95 -6.19
C ASN A 137 -2.32 18.48 -6.45
N PRO A 138 -2.31 18.89 -7.74
CA PRO A 138 -2.29 20.31 -8.08
C PRO A 138 -3.60 21.04 -7.74
N ASP A 139 -4.70 20.30 -7.55
CA ASP A 139 -6.04 20.85 -7.29
C ASP A 139 -6.36 20.97 -5.78
N ILE A 140 -5.34 20.85 -4.93
CA ILE A 140 -5.51 21.12 -3.50
C ILE A 140 -5.77 22.62 -3.29
N ASP A 141 -6.96 22.93 -2.77
CA ASP A 141 -7.27 24.25 -2.25
C ASP A 141 -6.85 24.30 -0.77
N PRO A 142 -5.87 25.13 -0.41
CA PRO A 142 -5.34 25.19 0.96
C PRO A 142 -6.32 25.79 1.96
N ASP A 143 -7.36 26.47 1.50
CA ASP A 143 -8.41 27.06 2.35
C ASP A 143 -9.56 26.11 2.62
N GLN A 144 -9.69 25.05 1.83
CA GLN A 144 -10.75 24.05 1.97
C GLN A 144 -10.36 22.99 3.01
N THR A 145 -11.24 22.72 3.97
CA THR A 145 -11.17 21.51 4.80
C THR A 145 -11.63 20.32 3.96
N ARG A 146 -10.79 19.28 3.92
CA ARG A 146 -11.06 18.04 3.21
C ARG A 146 -11.22 16.89 4.19
N GLU A 147 -11.99 15.91 3.81
CA GLU A 147 -12.15 14.65 4.51
C GLU A 147 -11.10 13.68 4.02
N LEU A 148 -10.19 13.29 4.89
CA LEU A 148 -8.97 12.58 4.52
C LEU A 148 -8.93 11.16 5.09
N VAL A 149 -8.28 10.28 4.34
CA VAL A 149 -7.66 9.06 4.86
C VAL A 149 -6.16 9.27 4.87
N ILE A 150 -5.56 9.26 6.06
CA ILE A 150 -4.12 9.46 6.22
C ILE A 150 -3.46 8.28 6.91
N GLY A 151 -2.17 8.13 6.71
CA GLY A 151 -1.33 7.16 7.42
C GLY A 151 -0.07 6.78 6.67
N SER A 152 0.76 5.98 7.33
CA SER A 152 1.82 5.21 6.68
C SER A 152 1.32 3.79 6.50
N PHE A 153 0.85 3.47 5.31
CA PHE A 153 -0.05 2.34 5.07
C PHE A 153 0.64 0.99 4.91
N SER A 154 1.96 1.01 4.68
CA SER A 154 2.74 -0.20 4.42
C SER A 154 4.18 -0.09 4.94
N LYS A 155 5.01 -1.08 4.59
CA LYS A 155 6.45 -1.07 4.85
C LYS A 155 7.24 -0.16 3.90
N ASP A 156 6.59 0.54 2.99
CA ASP A 156 7.23 1.44 2.01
C ASP A 156 7.83 2.70 2.62
N ALA A 157 7.57 2.95 3.91
CA ALA A 157 8.02 4.14 4.63
C ALA A 157 7.48 5.45 4.04
N ILE A 158 6.22 5.46 3.61
CA ILE A 158 5.60 6.63 3.01
C ILE A 158 4.34 7.02 3.78
N PHE A 159 4.23 8.29 4.12
CA PHE A 159 2.99 8.91 4.59
C PHE A 159 2.15 9.32 3.39
N TYR A 160 0.87 8.97 3.43
CA TYR A 160 -0.11 9.27 2.41
C TYR A 160 -1.27 10.10 2.94
N ALA A 161 -1.85 10.89 2.06
CA ALA A 161 -3.16 11.50 2.23
C ALA A 161 -3.99 11.27 0.96
N TYR A 162 -5.17 10.70 1.13
CA TYR A 162 -6.18 10.50 0.07
C TYR A 162 -7.48 11.18 0.47
N ASP A 163 -8.27 11.60 -0.51
CA ASP A 163 -9.63 12.04 -0.27
C ASP A 163 -10.49 10.85 0.15
N ARG A 164 -11.17 10.96 1.29
CA ARG A 164 -11.98 9.89 1.87
C ARG A 164 -13.26 9.62 1.07
N THR A 165 -13.69 10.57 0.27
CA THR A 165 -14.96 10.51 -0.46
C THR A 165 -14.87 9.63 -1.71
N ASP A 166 -13.74 9.66 -2.40
CA ASP A 166 -13.55 9.01 -3.70
C ASP A 166 -12.22 8.29 -3.89
N GLY A 167 -11.30 8.36 -2.91
CA GLY A 167 -9.99 7.75 -2.97
C GLY A 167 -8.97 8.52 -3.82
N SER A 168 -9.26 9.75 -4.21
CA SER A 168 -8.32 10.57 -4.98
C SER A 168 -7.02 10.82 -4.23
N PHE A 169 -5.90 10.69 -4.94
CA PHE A 169 -4.57 10.98 -4.40
C PHE A 169 -4.44 12.48 -4.10
N LEU A 170 -3.95 12.81 -2.92
CA LEU A 170 -3.71 14.19 -2.52
C LEU A 170 -2.23 14.47 -2.27
N TYR A 171 -1.55 13.61 -1.50
CA TYR A 171 -0.19 13.88 -1.10
C TYR A 171 0.55 12.62 -0.64
N ALA A 172 1.85 12.55 -0.90
CA ALA A 172 2.74 11.54 -0.34
C ALA A 172 4.14 12.09 -0.05
N ARG A 173 4.75 11.60 1.03
CA ARG A 173 6.16 11.86 1.39
C ARG A 173 6.75 10.70 2.19
N PRO A 174 8.08 10.47 2.14
CA PRO A 174 8.74 9.47 2.98
C PRO A 174 8.65 9.82 4.47
N THR A 175 8.50 8.79 5.31
CA THR A 175 8.64 8.85 6.78
C THR A 175 10.00 8.30 7.24
N ALA A 176 10.65 7.51 6.39
CA ALA A 176 11.98 6.98 6.61
C ALA A 176 12.72 6.92 5.27
N TYR A 177 14.00 6.56 5.28
CA TYR A 177 14.73 6.38 4.03
C TYR A 177 14.15 5.19 3.25
N GLN A 178 13.82 5.44 1.99
CA GLN A 178 13.37 4.43 1.04
C GLN A 178 13.98 4.70 -0.35
N ASN A 179 14.19 3.65 -1.13
CA ASN A 179 14.68 3.71 -2.51
C ASN A 179 13.80 2.91 -3.47
N VAL A 180 12.52 2.80 -3.16
CA VAL A 180 11.56 1.99 -3.93
C VAL A 180 10.70 2.87 -4.83
N ILE A 181 10.07 3.87 -4.26
CA ILE A 181 9.19 4.79 -4.98
C ILE A 181 9.93 6.10 -5.25
N ARG A 182 9.99 6.47 -6.52
CA ARG A 182 10.59 7.72 -6.99
C ARG A 182 9.63 8.90 -6.85
N SER A 183 8.40 8.74 -7.32
CA SER A 183 7.40 9.82 -7.36
C SER A 183 5.99 9.29 -7.56
N TYR A 184 5.03 10.17 -7.30
CA TYR A 184 3.62 10.04 -7.69
C TYR A 184 3.24 11.17 -8.64
N ASP A 185 2.49 10.85 -9.69
CA ASP A 185 1.79 11.86 -10.46
C ASP A 185 0.70 12.51 -9.59
N GLY A 186 0.74 13.82 -9.44
CA GLY A 186 -0.14 14.52 -8.50
C GLY A 186 -1.62 14.44 -8.87
N ALA A 187 -1.95 14.42 -10.15
CA ALA A 187 -3.34 14.43 -10.61
C ALA A 187 -3.98 13.03 -10.55
N THR A 188 -3.20 11.99 -10.81
CA THR A 188 -3.72 10.62 -10.95
C THR A 188 -3.35 9.70 -9.81
N GLY A 189 -2.31 10.03 -9.03
CA GLY A 189 -1.73 9.14 -8.03
C GLY A 189 -0.90 8.00 -8.63
N ALA A 190 -0.65 8.00 -9.93
CA ALA A 190 0.20 7.00 -10.57
C ALA A 190 1.64 7.11 -10.06
N TYR A 191 2.20 5.98 -9.63
CA TYR A 191 3.54 5.92 -9.05
C TYR A 191 4.61 5.61 -10.10
N THR A 192 5.83 6.00 -9.80
CA THR A 192 7.03 5.62 -10.54
C THR A 192 8.01 4.95 -9.57
N THR A 193 8.43 3.74 -9.90
CA THR A 193 9.40 2.98 -9.12
C THR A 193 10.83 3.38 -9.45
N GLU A 194 11.74 3.35 -8.49
CA GLU A 194 13.16 3.49 -8.74
C GLU A 194 13.66 2.30 -9.58
N PRO A 195 14.35 2.53 -10.72
CA PRO A 195 14.76 1.44 -11.62
C PRO A 195 15.62 0.37 -10.94
N ASP A 196 16.49 0.78 -10.01
CA ASP A 196 17.39 -0.13 -9.29
C ASP A 196 16.65 -0.99 -8.24
N ALA A 197 15.43 -0.61 -7.89
CA ALA A 197 14.56 -1.38 -6.99
C ALA A 197 13.73 -2.44 -7.74
N ILE A 198 13.69 -2.40 -9.05
CA ILE A 198 12.93 -3.36 -9.86
C ILE A 198 13.72 -4.68 -9.95
N MET A 199 13.16 -5.70 -9.34
CA MET A 199 13.70 -7.06 -9.50
C MET A 199 13.36 -7.60 -10.88
N THR A 200 14.37 -7.96 -11.66
CA THR A 200 14.20 -8.49 -13.02
C THR A 200 14.02 -10.00 -13.01
N ALA A 201 13.61 -10.56 -14.17
CA ALA A 201 13.52 -12.00 -14.40
C ALA A 201 14.88 -12.73 -14.34
N GLU A 202 15.97 -11.98 -14.39
CA GLU A 202 17.32 -12.54 -14.41
C GLU A 202 17.63 -13.18 -13.06
N GLU A 203 17.78 -14.51 -13.07
CA GLU A 203 18.08 -15.28 -11.88
C GLU A 203 19.41 -14.82 -11.26
N GLY A 204 19.36 -14.55 -9.94
CA GLY A 204 20.53 -14.14 -9.18
C GLY A 204 20.91 -12.67 -9.32
N LYS A 205 20.20 -11.88 -10.13
CA LYS A 205 20.39 -10.43 -10.13
C LYS A 205 19.87 -9.84 -8.83
N GLU A 206 20.75 -9.21 -8.09
CA GLU A 206 20.42 -8.61 -6.79
C GLU A 206 19.94 -7.17 -6.93
N ALA A 207 18.95 -6.80 -6.13
CA ALA A 207 18.54 -5.44 -5.88
C ALA A 207 18.64 -5.11 -4.39
N THR A 208 19.19 -3.95 -4.06
CA THR A 208 19.23 -3.46 -2.68
C THR A 208 17.99 -2.63 -2.41
N ILE A 209 17.12 -3.13 -1.57
CA ILE A 209 15.82 -2.54 -1.24
C ILE A 209 15.88 -1.95 0.16
N CYS A 210 15.80 -0.63 0.23
CA CYS A 210 15.68 0.11 1.48
C CYS A 210 14.24 0.57 1.65
N ARG A 211 13.65 0.18 2.74
CA ARG A 211 12.27 0.51 3.12
C ARG A 211 12.13 0.35 4.62
N GLU A 212 11.02 0.77 5.16
CA GLU A 212 10.76 0.57 6.56
C GLU A 212 10.49 -0.93 6.86
N ASN A 213 11.17 -1.47 7.88
CA ASN A 213 10.91 -2.81 8.37
C ASN A 213 9.87 -2.86 9.50
N ARG A 214 9.06 -1.83 9.64
CA ARG A 214 7.98 -1.79 10.60
C ARG A 214 7.01 -2.94 10.32
N GLN A 215 6.79 -3.81 11.29
CA GLN A 215 5.93 -4.97 11.08
C GLN A 215 4.46 -4.70 11.46
N ILE A 216 4.17 -3.96 12.50
CA ILE A 216 2.79 -3.80 12.97
C ILE A 216 2.54 -2.48 13.74
N PRO A 217 3.54 -1.71 14.21
CA PRO A 217 3.23 -0.54 15.03
C PRO A 217 2.36 0.45 14.27
N GLN A 218 1.23 0.77 14.85
CA GLN A 218 0.28 1.72 14.28
C GLN A 218 0.71 3.15 14.54
N GLY A 219 0.32 4.06 13.66
CA GLY A 219 0.40 5.50 13.89
C GLY A 219 -0.79 6.00 14.71
N ALA A 220 -0.76 7.26 15.05
CA ALA A 220 -1.84 7.94 15.75
C ALA A 220 -1.98 9.37 15.24
N TYR A 221 -3.18 9.91 15.28
CA TYR A 221 -3.44 11.32 14.98
C TYR A 221 -3.97 12.03 16.22
N SER A 222 -3.51 13.25 16.44
CA SER A 222 -4.04 14.13 17.48
C SER A 222 -4.65 15.39 16.86
N PRO A 223 -5.96 15.63 17.05
CA PRO A 223 -6.59 16.84 16.57
C PRO A 223 -6.12 18.10 17.32
N LEU A 224 -5.57 17.93 18.54
CA LEU A 224 -5.04 19.05 19.33
C LEU A 224 -3.75 19.64 18.75
N THR A 225 -2.96 18.79 18.10
CA THR A 225 -1.68 19.19 17.49
C THR A 225 -1.73 19.18 15.96
N ASN A 226 -2.81 18.70 15.39
CA ASN A 226 -2.97 18.43 13.95
C ASN A 226 -1.81 17.60 13.39
N ALA A 227 -1.31 16.66 14.17
CA ALA A 227 -0.16 15.85 13.82
C ALA A 227 -0.48 14.36 13.75
N TYR A 228 0.09 13.70 12.75
CA TYR A 228 0.20 12.25 12.64
C TYR A 228 1.54 11.81 13.25
N TYR A 229 1.47 10.87 14.17
CA TYR A 229 2.62 10.30 14.86
C TYR A 229 2.91 8.92 14.32
N VAL A 230 4.09 8.72 13.78
CA VAL A 230 4.50 7.43 13.22
C VAL A 230 5.76 6.91 13.91
N PRO A 231 5.78 5.65 14.34
CA PRO A 231 6.99 5.00 14.85
C PRO A 231 7.87 4.56 13.66
N ALA A 232 8.49 5.51 12.95
CA ALA A 232 9.31 5.23 11.79
C ALA A 232 10.59 4.46 12.18
N PHE A 233 11.03 3.58 11.28
CA PHE A 233 12.21 2.74 11.49
C PHE A 233 13.08 2.66 10.23
N ASN A 234 14.26 3.25 10.28
CA ASN A 234 15.27 3.13 9.24
C ASN A 234 16.09 1.85 9.43
N GLY A 235 15.46 0.71 9.20
CA GLY A 235 16.14 -0.58 9.30
C GLY A 235 17.20 -0.78 8.23
N PRO A 236 17.99 -1.85 8.34
CA PRO A 236 18.93 -2.21 7.28
C PRO A 236 18.17 -2.48 5.98
N CYS A 237 18.81 -2.14 4.85
CA CYS A 237 18.29 -2.49 3.53
C CYS A 237 18.44 -3.99 3.29
N SER A 238 17.49 -4.57 2.58
CA SER A 238 17.52 -5.98 2.20
C SER A 238 18.15 -6.14 0.82
N VAL A 239 19.10 -7.03 0.68
CA VAL A 239 19.57 -7.48 -0.64
C VAL A 239 18.66 -8.62 -1.08
N MET A 240 17.94 -8.40 -2.15
CA MET A 240 16.92 -9.31 -2.66
C MET A 240 17.26 -9.73 -4.07
N SER A 241 17.01 -11.00 -4.38
CA SER A 241 17.12 -11.53 -5.75
C SER A 241 15.96 -12.46 -6.04
N MET A 242 15.72 -12.71 -7.32
CA MET A 242 14.79 -13.73 -7.75
C MET A 242 15.45 -15.09 -7.75
N ARG A 243 14.77 -16.08 -7.23
CA ARG A 243 15.10 -17.49 -7.43
C ARG A 243 14.52 -17.99 -8.73
N SER A 244 14.98 -19.17 -9.14
CA SER A 244 14.54 -19.89 -10.34
C SER A 244 13.11 -19.59 -10.80
N THR A 245 12.94 -19.47 -12.09
CA THR A 245 11.68 -19.26 -12.79
C THR A 245 10.72 -20.45 -12.73
N GLU A 246 11.14 -21.59 -12.17
CA GLU A 246 10.25 -22.74 -12.00
C GLU A 246 9.26 -22.48 -10.86
N PRO A 247 7.97 -22.32 -11.17
CA PRO A 247 6.96 -22.08 -10.15
C PRO A 247 6.71 -23.34 -9.33
N THR A 248 7.18 -23.37 -8.12
CA THR A 248 6.75 -24.39 -7.18
C THR A 248 5.46 -23.94 -6.49
N ILE A 249 4.47 -24.83 -6.46
CA ILE A 249 3.16 -24.60 -5.83
C ILE A 249 3.30 -24.27 -4.34
N GLU A 250 4.40 -24.66 -3.72
CA GLU A 250 4.61 -24.62 -2.28
C GLU A 250 5.22 -23.34 -1.76
N THR A 251 5.95 -22.61 -2.58
CA THR A 251 6.61 -21.36 -2.19
C THR A 251 6.01 -20.19 -2.94
N GLY A 252 4.98 -19.57 -2.40
CA GLY A 252 4.41 -18.35 -2.96
C GLY A 252 5.41 -17.17 -3.04
N TYR A 253 6.61 -17.36 -2.56
CA TYR A 253 7.70 -16.40 -2.56
C TYR A 253 8.92 -16.98 -3.25
N ASN A 254 9.24 -16.48 -4.44
CA ASN A 254 10.49 -16.83 -5.12
C ASN A 254 11.56 -15.75 -4.95
N THR A 255 11.35 -14.80 -4.05
CA THR A 255 12.38 -13.85 -3.65
C THR A 255 13.28 -14.44 -2.59
N THR A 256 14.58 -14.24 -2.75
CA THR A 256 15.58 -14.58 -1.76
C THR A 256 16.09 -13.32 -1.11
N TYR A 257 16.13 -13.33 0.20
CA TYR A 257 16.89 -12.36 0.96
C TYR A 257 18.29 -12.94 1.15
N SER A 258 19.29 -12.40 0.43
CA SER A 258 20.66 -12.92 0.47
C SER A 258 21.48 -12.29 1.59
N ALA A 259 21.21 -11.02 1.92
CA ALA A 259 21.95 -10.28 2.93
C ALA A 259 21.16 -9.07 3.42
N THR A 260 21.68 -8.40 4.45
CA THR A 260 21.28 -7.05 4.83
C THR A 260 22.47 -6.11 4.79
N VAL A 261 22.26 -4.89 4.33
CA VAL A 261 23.28 -3.84 4.34
C VAL A 261 22.79 -2.65 5.17
N PRO A 262 23.69 -1.88 5.79
CA PRO A 262 23.26 -0.70 6.54
C PRO A 262 22.43 0.26 5.70
N SER A 263 21.37 0.82 6.30
CA SER A 263 20.65 1.94 5.69
C SER A 263 21.56 3.14 5.57
N PRO A 264 21.46 3.95 4.51
CA PRO A 264 22.11 5.27 4.44
C PRO A 264 21.61 6.25 5.52
N ALA A 265 20.46 5.97 6.13
CA ALA A 265 19.94 6.80 7.22
C ALA A 265 20.81 6.71 8.47
N ALA A 266 21.07 7.87 9.07
CA ALA A 266 21.96 7.97 10.23
C ALA A 266 21.38 7.37 11.53
N GLN A 267 20.05 7.20 11.60
CA GLN A 267 19.35 6.77 12.81
C GLN A 267 18.44 5.58 12.49
N LEU A 268 18.50 4.55 13.32
CA LEU A 268 17.69 3.33 13.15
C LEU A 268 16.23 3.55 13.55
N GLY A 269 15.96 4.03 14.75
CA GLY A 269 14.60 4.31 15.23
C GLY A 269 14.34 5.81 15.23
N GLN A 270 13.25 6.23 14.61
CA GLN A 270 12.93 7.65 14.49
C GLN A 270 11.41 7.81 14.58
N PRO A 271 10.84 7.88 15.81
CA PRO A 271 9.47 8.36 15.92
C PRO A 271 9.38 9.75 15.29
N GLU A 272 8.39 9.96 14.46
CA GLU A 272 8.19 11.21 13.76
C GLU A 272 6.78 11.75 14.03
N ALA A 273 6.67 13.05 14.27
CA ALA A 273 5.40 13.77 14.23
C ALA A 273 5.32 14.58 12.94
N ILE A 274 4.28 14.32 12.15
CA ILE A 274 4.05 14.94 10.84
C ILE A 274 2.86 15.89 10.97
N ASP A 275 3.06 17.17 10.70
CA ASP A 275 1.94 18.12 10.55
C ASP A 275 1.09 17.73 9.35
N VAL A 276 -0.19 17.44 9.58
CA VAL A 276 -1.08 16.91 8.54
C VAL A 276 -1.34 17.94 7.44
N THR A 277 -1.40 19.22 7.79
CA THR A 277 -1.64 20.29 6.81
C THR A 277 -0.47 20.42 5.84
N THR A 278 0.75 20.47 6.34
CA THR A 278 1.94 20.82 5.55
C THR A 278 2.80 19.63 5.15
N GLY A 279 2.58 18.48 5.74
CA GLY A 279 3.43 17.30 5.59
C GLY A 279 4.82 17.44 6.23
N LYS A 280 5.11 18.53 6.94
CA LYS A 280 6.42 18.74 7.55
C LYS A 280 6.60 17.93 8.82
N THR A 281 7.83 17.50 9.05
CA THR A 281 8.25 16.95 10.33
C THR A 281 8.21 18.05 11.38
N LEU A 282 7.55 17.80 12.50
CA LEU A 282 7.55 18.67 13.68
C LEU A 282 8.72 18.35 14.60
N TRP A 283 9.03 17.08 14.77
CA TRP A 283 10.17 16.54 15.51
C TRP A 283 10.38 15.06 15.23
#